data_ce0efb61f73a7d5aa3b60e96f520fb55
#
_entry.id   ce0efb61f73a7d5aa3b60e96f520fb55
#
_cell.length_a   1.000
_cell.length_b   1.000
_cell.length_c   1.000
_cell.angle_alpha   90.00
_cell.angle_beta   90.00
_cell.angle_gamma   90.00
#
_symmetry.space_group_name_H-M   'P 1'
#
loop_
_entity.id
_entity.type
_entity.pdbx_description
1 polymer ?
#
loop_
_entity_poly.entity_id
_entity_poly.type
_entity_poly.pdbx_seq_one_letter_code
_entity_poly.pdbx_strand_id
1 'polypeptide(L)'
;MEITMTGPVLKFHKKTIISITGADISPVLNNNPIKMNRAHSIEKGDVLSFGKLKYGIRSYLSVSGGFLIKKVMSSRSMYSNITESFRIVKGENLKISSIKKMNIDSLITQFDYIDHFKSNEIKVFKGPEFESLSKTQKNEIFKNQFTISNDNNRMAFQLKENLKNELKPIITSLVMQGTVQLTPSGKIIILMRDNQTCGGYPRILQLTENAINKLSQKHMNLSLIHI
;
A
#
# COMPACT_ATOMS: atom_id res chain seq x y z
N MET A 1 -7.36 -2.25 9.87
CA MET A 1 -6.44 -3.41 9.70
C MET A 1 -6.11 -3.54 8.23
N GLU A 2 -4.82 -3.59 7.88
CA GLU A 2 -4.37 -3.87 6.52
C GLU A 2 -4.32 -5.39 6.27
N ILE A 3 -4.78 -5.83 5.11
CA ILE A 3 -4.81 -7.22 4.67
C ILE A 3 -4.15 -7.26 3.29
N THR A 4 -3.11 -8.09 3.13
CA THR A 4 -2.34 -8.15 1.89
C THR A 4 -2.58 -9.48 1.19
N MET A 5 -3.07 -9.44 -0.05
CA MET A 5 -3.32 -10.55 -0.99
C MET A 5 -4.31 -11.60 -0.49
N THR A 6 -4.06 -12.22 0.64
CA THR A 6 -4.91 -13.26 1.24
C THR A 6 -5.45 -12.79 2.58
N GLY A 7 -6.77 -12.90 2.79
CA GLY A 7 -7.40 -12.44 4.01
C GLY A 7 -7.53 -13.54 5.09
N PRO A 8 -7.61 -13.16 6.36
CA PRO A 8 -7.87 -14.07 7.47
C PRO A 8 -9.36 -14.45 7.53
N VAL A 9 -9.67 -15.46 8.34
CA VAL A 9 -11.03 -15.70 8.81
C VAL A 9 -11.18 -15.03 10.17
N LEU A 10 -12.16 -14.13 10.30
CA LEU A 10 -12.41 -13.32 11.50
C LEU A 10 -13.79 -13.62 12.06
N LYS A 11 -13.87 -14.08 13.32
CA LYS A 11 -15.11 -14.27 14.05
C LYS A 11 -15.37 -13.09 14.97
N PHE A 12 -16.56 -12.54 14.92
CA PHE A 12 -16.96 -11.41 15.77
C PHE A 12 -17.62 -11.89 17.04
N HIS A 13 -17.12 -11.43 18.18
CA HIS A 13 -17.65 -11.78 19.50
C HIS A 13 -18.66 -10.76 20.06
N LYS A 14 -18.89 -9.67 19.35
CA LYS A 14 -19.90 -8.66 19.69
C LYS A 14 -20.36 -7.93 18.43
N LYS A 15 -21.54 -7.28 18.54
CA LYS A 15 -22.11 -6.43 17.51
C LYS A 15 -21.19 -5.26 17.15
N THR A 16 -21.02 -5.00 15.86
CA THR A 16 -20.23 -3.87 15.33
C THR A 16 -20.69 -3.49 13.93
N ILE A 17 -20.06 -2.46 13.36
CA ILE A 17 -20.17 -2.07 11.96
C ILE A 17 -18.77 -2.16 11.37
N ILE A 18 -18.66 -2.71 10.17
CA ILE A 18 -17.40 -2.79 9.44
C ILE A 18 -17.52 -2.14 8.07
N SER A 19 -16.40 -1.75 7.50
CA SER A 19 -16.27 -1.41 6.08
C SER A 19 -14.96 -1.97 5.55
N ILE A 20 -14.97 -2.42 4.30
CA ILE A 20 -13.80 -2.95 3.60
C ILE A 20 -13.53 -2.09 2.38
N THR A 21 -12.30 -1.61 2.25
CA THR A 21 -11.85 -0.71 1.18
C THR A 21 -10.53 -1.21 0.57
N GLY A 22 -10.09 -0.60 -0.53
CA GLY A 22 -8.83 -0.97 -1.20
C GLY A 22 -8.99 -2.14 -2.17
N ALA A 23 -8.07 -3.10 -2.15
CA ALA A 23 -8.10 -4.27 -3.02
C ALA A 23 -9.35 -5.12 -2.82
N ASP A 24 -9.95 -5.61 -3.90
CA ASP A 24 -11.05 -6.58 -3.83
C ASP A 24 -10.49 -8.00 -3.72
N ILE A 25 -10.48 -8.49 -2.51
CA ILE A 25 -10.12 -9.87 -2.16
C ILE A 25 -11.37 -10.73 -1.89
N SER A 26 -12.48 -10.39 -2.55
CA SER A 26 -13.77 -11.12 -2.47
C SER A 26 -14.24 -11.37 -1.04
N PRO A 27 -14.58 -10.30 -0.27
CA PRO A 27 -15.04 -10.46 1.11
C PRO A 27 -16.39 -11.17 1.18
N VAL A 28 -16.52 -12.06 2.17
CA VAL A 28 -17.71 -12.91 2.39
C VAL A 28 -18.06 -12.87 3.88
N LEU A 29 -19.33 -12.56 4.18
CA LEU A 29 -19.89 -12.58 5.53
C LEU A 29 -20.87 -13.74 5.64
N ASN A 30 -20.65 -14.69 6.55
CA ASN A 30 -21.50 -15.87 6.74
C ASN A 30 -21.85 -16.58 5.40
N ASN A 31 -20.83 -16.81 4.57
CA ASN A 31 -20.92 -17.41 3.23
C ASN A 31 -21.63 -16.53 2.16
N ASN A 32 -22.06 -15.32 2.49
CA ASN A 32 -22.66 -14.39 1.53
C ASN A 32 -21.65 -13.32 1.09
N PRO A 33 -21.43 -13.12 -0.21
CA PRO A 33 -20.57 -12.04 -0.69
C PRO A 33 -21.07 -10.68 -0.24
N ILE A 34 -20.16 -9.82 0.24
CA ILE A 34 -20.49 -8.44 0.64
C ILE A 34 -19.80 -7.42 -0.27
N LYS A 35 -20.41 -6.24 -0.38
CA LYS A 35 -19.92 -5.17 -1.25
C LYS A 35 -18.77 -4.40 -0.57
N MET A 36 -17.77 -4.04 -1.37
CA MET A 36 -16.71 -3.12 -0.97
C MET A 36 -17.26 -1.69 -0.77
N ASN A 37 -16.54 -0.88 0.01
CA ASN A 37 -16.81 0.56 0.23
C ASN A 37 -18.21 0.86 0.78
N ARG A 38 -18.75 -0.06 1.56
CA ARG A 38 -20.02 0.09 2.26
C ARG A 38 -19.89 -0.29 3.71
N ALA A 39 -20.76 0.28 4.55
CA ALA A 39 -20.91 -0.15 5.92
C ALA A 39 -21.77 -1.43 5.96
N HIS A 40 -21.33 -2.41 6.75
CA HIS A 40 -22.03 -3.67 6.99
C HIS A 40 -22.26 -3.85 8.48
N SER A 41 -23.51 -4.14 8.87
CA SER A 41 -23.84 -4.52 10.23
C SER A 41 -23.33 -5.92 10.52
N ILE A 42 -22.70 -6.09 11.67
CA ILE A 42 -22.15 -7.35 12.15
C ILE A 42 -22.80 -7.70 13.48
N GLU A 43 -23.30 -8.91 13.62
CA GLU A 43 -23.82 -9.44 14.86
C GLU A 43 -22.79 -10.32 15.57
N LYS A 44 -23.05 -10.62 16.85
CA LYS A 44 -22.21 -11.58 17.59
C LYS A 44 -22.32 -12.97 16.97
N GLY A 45 -21.19 -13.57 16.66
CA GLY A 45 -21.09 -14.89 16.02
C GLY A 45 -20.79 -14.84 14.54
N ASP A 46 -20.99 -13.71 13.88
CA ASP A 46 -20.70 -13.55 12.45
C ASP A 46 -19.24 -13.85 12.12
N VAL A 47 -19.05 -14.40 10.91
CA VAL A 47 -17.73 -14.79 10.39
C VAL A 47 -17.48 -14.07 9.07
N LEU A 48 -16.44 -13.22 9.05
CA LEU A 48 -15.92 -12.58 7.85
C LEU A 48 -14.74 -13.39 7.31
N SER A 49 -14.82 -13.76 6.05
CA SER A 49 -13.75 -14.44 5.31
C SER A 49 -13.50 -13.73 3.99
N PHE A 50 -12.45 -14.17 3.29
CA PHE A 50 -12.04 -13.58 2.02
C PHE A 50 -11.77 -14.69 1.00
N GLY A 51 -12.02 -14.40 -0.27
CA GLY A 51 -11.84 -15.32 -1.37
C GLY A 51 -10.66 -14.95 -2.27
N LYS A 52 -10.87 -15.08 -3.58
CA LYS A 52 -9.84 -14.80 -4.58
C LYS A 52 -9.62 -13.29 -4.74
N LEU A 53 -8.36 -12.92 -4.92
CA LEU A 53 -7.97 -11.57 -5.31
C LEU A 53 -8.48 -11.25 -6.72
N LYS A 54 -9.23 -10.15 -6.87
CA LYS A 54 -9.72 -9.66 -8.17
C LYS A 54 -8.85 -8.54 -8.71
N TYR A 55 -8.49 -7.57 -7.85
CA TYR A 55 -7.60 -6.45 -8.19
C TYR A 55 -6.98 -5.83 -6.95
N GLY A 56 -5.86 -5.13 -7.13
CA GLY A 56 -5.06 -4.56 -6.05
C GLY A 56 -4.34 -5.64 -5.25
N ILE A 57 -3.71 -5.28 -4.16
CA ILE A 57 -3.06 -6.23 -3.23
C ILE A 57 -3.32 -5.90 -1.77
N ARG A 58 -3.67 -4.66 -1.44
CA ARG A 58 -3.90 -4.21 -0.06
C ARG A 58 -5.35 -3.82 0.14
N SER A 59 -6.02 -4.57 0.99
CA SER A 59 -7.38 -4.30 1.46
C SER A 59 -7.33 -3.79 2.90
N TYR A 60 -8.29 -2.97 3.28
CA TYR A 60 -8.35 -2.33 4.59
C TYR A 60 -9.69 -2.61 5.25
N LEU A 61 -9.66 -3.30 6.39
CA LEU A 61 -10.85 -3.49 7.23
C LEU A 61 -10.90 -2.40 8.29
N SER A 62 -11.97 -1.62 8.27
CA SER A 62 -12.34 -0.67 9.31
C SER A 62 -13.41 -1.25 10.21
N VAL A 63 -13.38 -0.91 11.50
CA VAL A 63 -14.38 -1.30 12.50
C VAL A 63 -14.86 -0.03 13.20
N SER A 64 -16.15 0.07 13.46
CA SER A 64 -16.72 1.22 14.17
C SER A 64 -16.03 1.46 15.52
N GLY A 65 -15.57 2.68 15.75
CA GLY A 65 -14.77 3.06 16.93
C GLY A 65 -13.33 2.54 16.95
N GLY A 66 -12.92 1.78 15.93
CA GLY A 66 -11.56 1.31 15.71
C GLY A 66 -11.13 0.11 16.56
N PHE A 67 -9.94 -0.41 16.26
CA PHE A 67 -9.28 -1.43 17.05
C PHE A 67 -8.59 -0.82 18.28
N LEU A 68 -8.82 -1.40 19.44
CA LEU A 68 -8.29 -0.94 20.74
C LEU A 68 -6.92 -1.59 21.00
N ILE A 69 -5.96 -1.31 20.13
CA ILE A 69 -4.58 -1.75 20.27
C ILE A 69 -3.82 -0.72 21.12
N LYS A 70 -2.88 -1.18 21.95
CA LYS A 70 -1.98 -0.32 22.74
C LYS A 70 -1.27 0.68 21.80
N LYS A 71 -1.27 1.94 22.17
CA LYS A 71 -0.52 2.96 21.44
C LYS A 71 0.96 2.87 21.80
N VAL A 72 1.80 2.88 20.79
CA VAL A 72 3.25 3.04 20.89
C VAL A 72 3.61 4.27 20.06
N MET A 73 4.36 5.22 20.61
CA MET A 73 4.69 6.51 19.98
C MET A 73 3.45 7.24 19.43
N SER A 74 2.34 7.22 20.20
CA SER A 74 1.03 7.79 19.82
C SER A 74 0.31 7.08 18.67
N SER A 75 0.86 6.01 18.09
CA SER A 75 0.29 5.22 17.00
C SER A 75 -0.28 3.88 17.48
N ARG A 76 -1.32 3.39 16.79
CA ARG A 76 -1.84 2.02 16.95
C ARG A 76 -1.31 1.06 15.86
N SER A 77 -0.43 1.53 14.99
CA SER A 77 0.19 0.68 13.96
C SER A 77 1.15 -0.31 14.59
N MET A 78 1.12 -1.54 14.12
CA MET A 78 2.12 -2.54 14.46
C MET A 78 3.34 -2.37 13.56
N TYR A 79 4.54 -2.41 14.13
CA TYR A 79 5.79 -2.27 13.38
C TYR A 79 6.89 -3.13 13.99
N SER A 80 7.64 -3.81 13.12
CA SER A 80 8.75 -4.67 13.55
C SER A 80 9.80 -3.88 14.35
N ASN A 81 10.29 -4.46 15.44
CA ASN A 81 11.28 -3.88 16.35
C ASN A 81 10.83 -2.62 17.12
N ILE A 82 9.55 -2.20 16.99
CA ILE A 82 8.98 -1.07 17.74
C ILE A 82 7.83 -1.55 18.62
N THR A 83 6.95 -2.41 18.08
CA THR A 83 5.82 -2.96 18.83
C THR A 83 6.06 -4.43 19.21
N GLU A 84 5.40 -4.91 20.24
CA GLU A 84 5.49 -6.32 20.70
C GLU A 84 5.16 -7.32 19.59
N SER A 85 4.19 -6.95 18.72
CA SER A 85 3.83 -7.71 17.52
C SER A 85 3.85 -6.79 16.32
N PHE A 86 4.27 -7.29 15.16
CA PHE A 86 4.25 -6.54 13.89
C PHE A 86 3.17 -7.05 12.93
N ARG A 87 2.52 -8.16 13.26
CA ARG A 87 1.42 -8.76 12.49
C ARG A 87 0.47 -9.50 13.41
N ILE A 88 -0.78 -9.62 12.98
CA ILE A 88 -1.80 -10.41 13.66
C ILE A 88 -1.56 -11.89 13.34
N VAL A 89 -1.68 -12.76 14.35
CA VAL A 89 -1.49 -14.20 14.21
C VAL A 89 -2.80 -14.95 14.46
N LYS A 90 -2.86 -16.20 14.01
CA LYS A 90 -4.03 -17.07 14.20
C LYS A 90 -4.33 -17.25 15.68
N GLY A 91 -5.60 -17.10 16.07
CA GLY A 91 -6.07 -17.23 17.45
C GLY A 91 -5.98 -15.94 18.28
N GLU A 92 -5.43 -14.87 17.73
CA GLU A 92 -5.35 -13.58 18.43
C GLU A 92 -6.72 -12.92 18.54
N ASN A 93 -6.97 -12.31 19.71
CA ASN A 93 -8.19 -11.57 19.99
C ASN A 93 -7.95 -10.05 19.89
N LEU A 94 -8.57 -9.40 18.92
CA LEU A 94 -8.50 -7.96 18.74
C LEU A 94 -9.66 -7.28 19.46
N LYS A 95 -9.36 -6.46 20.46
CA LYS A 95 -10.38 -5.66 21.14
C LYS A 95 -10.87 -4.55 20.18
N ILE A 96 -12.19 -4.38 20.11
CA ILE A 96 -12.85 -3.32 19.35
C ILE A 96 -13.72 -2.47 20.26
N SER A 97 -13.96 -1.21 19.88
CA SER A 97 -14.81 -0.28 20.62
C SER A 97 -16.28 -0.74 20.64
N SER A 98 -17.03 -0.25 21.59
CA SER A 98 -18.50 -0.41 21.62
C SER A 98 -19.14 0.54 20.62
N ILE A 99 -20.21 0.09 19.96
CA ILE A 99 -20.93 0.92 19.00
C ILE A 99 -21.80 1.95 19.73
N LYS A 100 -21.73 3.21 19.27
CA LYS A 100 -22.84 4.16 19.43
C LYS A 100 -23.82 3.90 18.27
N LYS A 101 -25.15 3.94 18.54
CA LYS A 101 -26.18 3.78 17.50
C LYS A 101 -25.84 4.67 16.30
N MET A 102 -25.70 4.07 15.11
CA MET A 102 -25.52 4.79 13.84
C MET A 102 -26.55 4.29 12.84
N ASN A 103 -27.09 5.20 12.06
CA ASN A 103 -27.92 4.83 10.91
C ASN A 103 -26.99 4.46 9.75
N ILE A 104 -27.04 3.20 9.29
CA ILE A 104 -26.12 2.64 8.29
C ILE A 104 -26.55 3.00 6.87
N ASP A 105 -27.83 3.25 6.64
CA ASP A 105 -28.41 3.43 5.29
C ASP A 105 -27.89 4.67 4.56
N SER A 106 -27.33 5.64 5.29
CA SER A 106 -26.74 6.87 4.74
C SER A 106 -25.23 6.79 4.45
N LEU A 107 -24.56 5.66 4.78
CA LEU A 107 -23.10 5.53 4.70
C LEU A 107 -22.66 4.77 3.45
N ILE A 108 -23.04 5.29 2.28
CA ILE A 108 -22.62 4.74 0.99
C ILE A 108 -21.71 5.76 0.32
N THR A 109 -20.47 5.35 0.05
CA THR A 109 -19.57 6.13 -0.79
C THR A 109 -19.39 5.41 -2.12
N GLN A 110 -19.87 6.02 -3.21
CA GLN A 110 -19.59 5.54 -4.56
C GLN A 110 -18.28 6.19 -5.04
N PHE A 111 -17.26 5.38 -5.19
CA PHE A 111 -16.05 5.73 -5.95
C PHE A 111 -15.91 4.76 -7.10
N ASP A 112 -15.78 5.29 -8.30
CA ASP A 112 -15.27 4.52 -9.42
C ASP A 112 -13.73 4.61 -9.39
N TYR A 113 -13.11 3.58 -8.83
CA TYR A 113 -11.65 3.48 -8.66
C TYR A 113 -11.05 2.24 -9.34
N ILE A 114 -11.84 1.53 -10.12
CA ILE A 114 -11.37 0.31 -10.82
C ILE A 114 -10.21 0.66 -11.74
N ASP A 115 -10.27 1.80 -12.43
CA ASP A 115 -9.19 2.27 -13.30
C ASP A 115 -7.92 2.59 -12.52
N HIS A 116 -8.04 3.04 -11.26
CA HIS A 116 -6.88 3.23 -10.38
C HIS A 116 -6.10 1.93 -10.18
N PHE A 117 -6.78 0.79 -10.04
CA PHE A 117 -6.13 -0.51 -9.89
C PHE A 117 -5.63 -1.10 -11.21
N LYS A 118 -6.33 -0.85 -12.32
CA LYS A 118 -5.98 -1.38 -13.64
C LYS A 118 -4.85 -0.61 -14.33
N SER A 119 -4.81 0.71 -14.17
CA SER A 119 -3.80 1.55 -14.81
C SER A 119 -2.40 1.18 -14.33
N ASN A 120 -1.47 1.00 -15.27
CA ASN A 120 -0.04 0.77 -15.01
C ASN A 120 0.79 2.04 -15.21
N GLU A 121 0.15 3.16 -15.50
CA GLU A 121 0.80 4.45 -15.67
C GLU A 121 1.13 5.07 -14.31
N ILE A 122 2.40 5.43 -14.12
CA ILE A 122 2.95 6.03 -12.90
C ILE A 122 3.44 7.45 -13.22
N LYS A 123 2.68 8.45 -12.83
CA LYS A 123 3.02 9.87 -13.07
C LYS A 123 4.11 10.36 -12.13
N VAL A 124 5.12 11.02 -12.69
CA VAL A 124 6.26 11.54 -11.94
C VAL A 124 6.58 12.99 -12.30
N PHE A 125 7.33 13.63 -11.41
CA PHE A 125 8.07 14.86 -11.65
C PHE A 125 9.56 14.53 -11.76
N LYS A 126 10.32 15.42 -12.38
CA LYS A 126 11.79 15.36 -12.32
C LYS A 126 12.27 15.55 -10.90
N GLY A 127 13.20 14.71 -10.48
CA GLY A 127 13.88 14.86 -9.19
C GLY A 127 15.04 15.87 -9.26
N PRO A 128 15.61 16.24 -8.13
CA PRO A 128 16.70 17.23 -8.06
C PRO A 128 17.91 16.87 -8.92
N GLU A 129 18.28 15.58 -8.98
CA GLU A 129 19.45 15.09 -9.72
C GLU A 129 19.09 14.57 -11.14
N PHE A 130 17.84 14.81 -11.62
CA PHE A 130 17.40 14.35 -12.95
C PHE A 130 18.26 14.90 -14.09
N GLU A 131 18.66 16.16 -14.02
CA GLU A 131 19.44 16.79 -15.08
C GLU A 131 20.86 16.25 -15.18
N SER A 132 21.36 15.56 -14.15
CA SER A 132 22.65 14.86 -14.17
C SER A 132 22.64 13.58 -15.03
N LEU A 133 21.46 13.11 -15.44
CA LEU A 133 21.31 11.98 -16.34
C LEU A 133 21.67 12.38 -17.80
N SER A 134 22.32 11.48 -18.52
CA SER A 134 22.56 11.64 -19.96
C SER A 134 21.25 11.62 -20.76
N LYS A 135 21.29 12.11 -21.99
CA LYS A 135 20.13 12.06 -22.92
C LYS A 135 19.64 10.62 -23.14
N THR A 136 20.57 9.67 -23.23
CA THR A 136 20.23 8.24 -23.40
C THR A 136 19.49 7.71 -22.17
N GLN A 137 19.99 7.95 -20.96
CA GLN A 137 19.36 7.53 -19.72
C GLN A 137 17.97 8.16 -19.54
N LYS A 138 17.81 9.45 -19.83
CA LYS A 138 16.51 10.14 -19.81
C LYS A 138 15.52 9.46 -20.77
N ASN A 139 15.97 9.11 -22.00
CA ASN A 139 15.13 8.41 -22.96
C ASN A 139 14.77 7.00 -22.50
N GLU A 140 15.71 6.25 -21.90
CA GLU A 140 15.45 4.91 -21.37
C GLU A 140 14.38 4.94 -20.29
N ILE A 141 14.44 5.89 -19.37
CA ILE A 141 13.45 6.04 -18.28
C ILE A 141 12.04 6.22 -18.83
N PHE A 142 11.87 7.04 -19.88
CA PHE A 142 10.52 7.35 -20.38
C PHE A 142 10.02 6.42 -21.49
N LYS A 143 10.89 5.64 -22.14
CA LYS A 143 10.51 4.74 -23.23
C LYS A 143 10.38 3.28 -22.78
N ASN A 144 11.11 2.88 -21.77
CA ASN A 144 11.11 1.49 -21.33
C ASN A 144 9.96 1.20 -20.37
N GLN A 145 9.56 -0.07 -20.37
CA GLN A 145 8.69 -0.62 -19.33
C GLN A 145 9.54 -1.11 -18.17
N PHE A 146 9.06 -0.90 -16.97
CA PHE A 146 9.70 -1.34 -15.75
C PHE A 146 8.84 -2.38 -15.03
N THR A 147 9.48 -3.37 -14.45
CA THR A 147 8.82 -4.45 -13.72
C THR A 147 9.14 -4.37 -12.23
N ILE A 148 8.12 -4.50 -11.39
CA ILE A 148 8.33 -4.56 -9.94
C ILE A 148 9.05 -5.86 -9.59
N SER A 149 10.19 -5.76 -8.88
CA SER A 149 10.95 -6.91 -8.43
C SER A 149 10.29 -7.58 -7.21
N ASN A 150 10.86 -8.71 -6.79
CA ASN A 150 10.45 -9.37 -5.55
C ASN A 150 10.92 -8.59 -4.30
N ASP A 151 11.92 -7.75 -4.44
CA ASP A 151 12.47 -6.90 -3.38
C ASP A 151 11.59 -5.65 -3.22
N ASN A 152 10.39 -5.83 -2.66
CA ASN A 152 9.45 -4.76 -2.40
C ASN A 152 8.78 -4.94 -1.04
N ASN A 153 8.59 -3.83 -0.35
CA ASN A 153 7.91 -3.78 0.93
C ASN A 153 7.29 -2.38 1.17
N ARG A 154 6.89 -2.08 2.39
CA ARG A 154 6.34 -0.77 2.75
C ARG A 154 7.38 0.36 2.74
N MET A 155 8.67 0.04 2.82
CA MET A 155 9.77 1.00 2.81
C MET A 155 10.14 1.44 1.39
N ALA A 156 10.26 0.48 0.46
CA ALA A 156 10.65 0.75 -0.92
C ALA A 156 10.23 -0.36 -1.89
N PHE A 157 10.04 0.01 -3.15
CA PHE A 157 9.89 -0.90 -4.28
C PHE A 157 11.13 -0.80 -5.16
N GLN A 158 11.76 -1.92 -5.45
CA GLN A 158 12.85 -2.01 -6.42
C GLN A 158 12.31 -2.47 -7.77
N LEU A 159 12.81 -1.89 -8.85
CA LEU A 159 12.52 -2.34 -10.20
C LEU A 159 13.52 -3.41 -10.63
N LYS A 160 13.13 -4.30 -11.55
CA LYS A 160 14.01 -5.37 -12.07
C LYS A 160 15.04 -4.83 -13.04
N GLU A 161 14.63 -3.87 -13.85
CA GLU A 161 15.47 -3.26 -14.87
C GLU A 161 16.47 -2.32 -14.20
N ASN A 162 17.70 -2.37 -14.68
CA ASN A 162 18.79 -1.51 -14.21
C ASN A 162 19.04 -0.39 -15.22
N LEU A 163 19.29 0.81 -14.72
CA LEU A 163 19.75 1.95 -15.50
C LEU A 163 21.25 2.15 -15.25
N LYS A 164 22.09 1.72 -16.19
CA LYS A 164 23.56 1.94 -16.09
C LYS A 164 23.86 3.42 -15.95
N ASN A 165 24.71 3.76 -14.99
CA ASN A 165 25.06 5.15 -14.72
C ASN A 165 26.45 5.26 -14.06
N GLU A 166 27.00 6.48 -14.09
CA GLU A 166 28.24 6.85 -13.43
C GLU A 166 27.99 7.96 -12.37
N LEU A 167 26.74 8.12 -11.94
CA LEU A 167 26.39 9.11 -10.93
C LEU A 167 27.04 8.76 -9.60
N LYS A 168 27.67 9.75 -9.01
CA LYS A 168 28.26 9.59 -7.66
C LYS A 168 27.14 9.67 -6.62
N PRO A 169 27.25 8.89 -5.52
CA PRO A 169 26.41 9.11 -4.36
C PRO A 169 26.51 10.57 -3.91
N ILE A 170 25.38 11.09 -3.44
CA ILE A 170 25.32 12.42 -2.83
C ILE A 170 25.62 12.31 -1.33
N ILE A 171 26.19 13.36 -0.75
CA ILE A 171 26.21 13.48 0.70
C ILE A 171 24.76 13.58 1.14
N THR A 172 24.38 12.92 2.22
CA THR A 172 23.00 12.81 2.73
C THR A 172 22.08 13.97 2.36
N SER A 173 20.93 13.64 1.80
CA SER A 173 19.86 14.59 1.49
C SER A 173 18.50 14.08 1.98
N LEU A 174 17.56 14.98 2.22
CA LEU A 174 16.20 14.60 2.54
C LEU A 174 15.58 13.82 1.40
N VAL A 175 14.87 12.75 1.75
CA VAL A 175 14.05 11.97 0.85
C VAL A 175 12.64 11.87 1.40
N MET A 176 11.66 11.69 0.53
CA MET A 176 10.26 11.62 0.88
C MET A 176 9.60 10.44 0.15
N GLN A 177 8.38 10.15 0.53
CA GLN A 177 7.56 9.16 -0.14
C GLN A 177 7.46 9.47 -1.64
N GLY A 178 7.66 8.45 -2.48
CA GLY A 178 7.65 8.61 -3.92
C GLY A 178 8.96 9.08 -4.54
N THR A 179 10.01 9.37 -3.75
CA THR A 179 11.35 9.65 -4.30
C THR A 179 11.88 8.40 -5.01
N VAL A 180 12.33 8.58 -6.25
CA VAL A 180 12.99 7.53 -7.05
C VAL A 180 14.48 7.75 -6.99
N GLN A 181 15.19 6.81 -6.39
CA GLN A 181 16.63 6.81 -6.22
C GLN A 181 17.31 5.90 -7.24
N LEU A 182 18.45 6.33 -7.76
CA LEU A 182 19.31 5.54 -8.63
C LEU A 182 20.61 5.19 -7.91
N THR A 183 20.85 3.89 -7.72
CA THR A 183 22.07 3.43 -7.07
C THR A 183 23.26 3.41 -8.05
N PRO A 184 24.52 3.41 -7.57
CA PRO A 184 25.70 3.24 -8.44
C PRO A 184 25.68 1.94 -9.25
N SER A 185 25.03 0.87 -8.73
CA SER A 185 24.86 -0.40 -9.44
C SER A 185 23.76 -0.37 -10.51
N GLY A 186 23.07 0.77 -10.68
CA GLY A 186 22.00 0.93 -11.65
C GLY A 186 20.61 0.55 -11.16
N LYS A 187 20.43 0.12 -9.91
CA LYS A 187 19.12 -0.22 -9.38
C LYS A 187 18.27 1.02 -9.19
N ILE A 188 17.02 0.92 -9.62
CA ILE A 188 16.01 1.97 -9.45
C ILE A 188 15.15 1.59 -8.23
N ILE A 189 15.13 2.44 -7.23
CA ILE A 189 14.44 2.23 -5.95
C ILE A 189 13.41 3.35 -5.75
N ILE A 190 12.15 2.99 -5.58
CA ILE A 190 11.05 3.91 -5.35
C ILE A 190 10.69 3.86 -3.87
N LEU A 191 10.88 4.96 -3.16
CA LEU A 191 10.59 5.04 -1.73
C LEU A 191 9.08 5.09 -1.47
N MET A 192 8.62 4.28 -0.51
CA MET A 192 7.20 4.12 -0.19
C MET A 192 6.86 4.72 1.18
N ARG A 193 5.72 4.36 1.75
CA ARG A 193 5.14 5.03 2.95
C ARG A 193 5.99 4.93 4.22
N ASP A 194 6.78 3.86 4.38
CA ASP A 194 7.63 3.65 5.56
C ASP A 194 9.12 3.90 5.24
N ASN A 195 9.41 4.78 4.25
CA ASN A 195 10.78 5.12 3.86
C ASN A 195 11.55 5.84 4.97
N GLN A 196 12.88 5.79 4.85
CA GLN A 196 13.80 6.61 5.65
C GLN A 196 13.62 8.11 5.35
N THR A 197 14.09 8.96 6.26
CA THR A 197 14.03 10.44 6.11
C THR A 197 15.21 11.01 5.31
N CYS A 198 16.33 10.31 5.29
CA CYS A 198 17.56 10.73 4.60
C CYS A 198 18.07 9.62 3.70
N GLY A 199 18.71 9.99 2.58
CA GLY A 199 19.31 9.07 1.63
C GLY A 199 20.51 9.68 0.92
N GLY A 200 21.42 8.81 0.45
CA GLY A 200 22.67 9.20 -0.23
C GLY A 200 22.72 8.85 -1.71
N TYR A 201 21.62 8.40 -2.31
CA TYR A 201 21.57 8.13 -3.75
C TYR A 201 20.92 9.28 -4.53
N PRO A 202 21.35 9.56 -5.77
CA PRO A 202 20.71 10.53 -6.64
C PRO A 202 19.20 10.32 -6.75
N ARG A 203 18.43 11.39 -6.54
CA ARG A 203 16.97 11.42 -6.61
C ARG A 203 16.56 11.85 -8.02
N ILE A 204 16.37 10.87 -8.88
CA ILE A 204 16.17 11.14 -10.31
C ILE A 204 14.73 11.54 -10.64
N LEU A 205 13.73 11.02 -9.93
CA LEU A 205 12.33 11.32 -10.13
C LEU A 205 11.60 11.41 -8.79
N GLN A 206 10.37 11.97 -8.83
CA GLN A 206 9.44 12.04 -7.70
C GLN A 206 8.04 11.62 -8.17
N LEU A 207 7.48 10.57 -7.59
CA LEU A 207 6.11 10.16 -7.86
C LEU A 207 5.11 11.19 -7.36
N THR A 208 4.02 11.38 -8.10
CA THR A 208 2.84 12.08 -7.57
C THR A 208 2.18 11.26 -6.47
N GLU A 209 1.39 11.91 -5.59
CA GLU A 209 0.65 11.21 -4.53
C GLU A 209 -0.26 10.11 -5.08
N ASN A 210 -0.95 10.38 -6.19
CA ASN A 210 -1.78 9.39 -6.86
C ASN A 210 -0.96 8.20 -7.39
N ALA A 211 0.23 8.45 -7.92
CA ALA A 211 1.13 7.42 -8.42
C ALA A 211 1.66 6.51 -7.29
N ILE A 212 1.97 7.09 -6.11
CA ILE A 212 2.35 6.31 -4.91
C ILE A 212 1.19 5.38 -4.52
N ASN A 213 -0.04 5.90 -4.50
CA ASN A 213 -1.21 5.11 -4.16
C ASN A 213 -1.46 3.98 -5.17
N LYS A 214 -1.34 4.27 -6.48
CA LYS A 214 -1.40 3.24 -7.53
C LYS A 214 -0.33 2.17 -7.35
N LEU A 215 0.93 2.59 -7.20
CA LEU A 215 2.06 1.67 -7.04
C LEU A 215 1.88 0.77 -5.81
N SER A 216 1.37 1.31 -4.70
CA SER A 216 1.13 0.54 -3.48
C SER A 216 0.15 -0.63 -3.66
N GLN A 217 -0.67 -0.61 -4.72
CA GLN A 217 -1.64 -1.64 -5.06
C GLN A 217 -1.16 -2.60 -6.16
N LYS A 218 0.08 -2.48 -6.61
CA LYS A 218 0.67 -3.35 -7.63
C LYS A 218 1.43 -4.51 -6.97
N HIS A 219 1.33 -5.69 -7.56
CA HIS A 219 2.07 -6.86 -7.11
C HIS A 219 3.36 -7.05 -7.91
N MET A 220 4.26 -7.89 -7.38
CA MET A 220 5.50 -8.27 -8.06
C MET A 220 5.24 -8.86 -9.45
N ASN A 221 6.20 -8.73 -10.35
CA ASN A 221 6.14 -9.17 -11.74
C ASN A 221 5.09 -8.43 -12.61
N LEU A 222 4.47 -7.37 -12.08
CA LEU A 222 3.65 -6.49 -12.89
C LEU A 222 4.54 -5.47 -13.61
N SER A 223 4.37 -5.38 -14.91
CA SER A 223 5.02 -4.34 -15.71
C SER A 223 4.34 -2.99 -15.46
N LEU A 224 5.12 -1.99 -15.08
CA LEU A 224 4.72 -0.60 -15.01
C LEU A 224 4.99 0.04 -16.37
N ILE A 225 3.99 0.66 -16.94
CA ILE A 225 4.13 1.36 -18.23
C ILE A 225 4.17 2.86 -17.95
N HIS A 226 5.18 3.49 -18.49
CA HIS A 226 5.39 4.94 -18.58
C HIS A 226 5.32 5.75 -17.29
N ILE A 227 6.39 6.32 -17.14
CA ILE A 227 6.76 7.44 -16.32
C ILE A 227 6.56 8.74 -17.11
#